data_2c796a1e048f3496023540b4cb84a84a
#
_entry.id   2c796a1e048f3496023540b4cb84a84a
#
_cell.length_a   1.000
_cell.length_b   1.000
_cell.length_c   1.000
_cell.angle_alpha   90.00
_cell.angle_beta   90.00
_cell.angle_gamma   90.00
#
_symmetry.space_group_name_H-M   'P 1'
#
loop_
_entity.id
_entity.type
_entity.pdbx_description
1 polymer ?
#
loop_
_entity_poly.entity_id
_entity_poly.type
_entity_poly.pdbx_seq_one_letter_code
_entity_poly.pdbx_strand_id
1 'polypeptide(L)'
;MNDRESLVLLFSKFSGRIQVPEERIQRFCSAFSLPILAQKREEIIRKDDASRHLHFILRGTIAEIGEDEKNSLTVPNVYGPGDFVFNLQRHTTRLPSKTAYRCMTPVLMMKMEGDDLKELLEEPGFDEVFFVLQQHLLAQVRAHFLNLLHFSPLKHYEWLLMEKPWLVKTLTRNQLAAFLGVSRATFFRLLAQHESNR
;
A
#
# COMPACT_ATOMS: atom_id res chain seq x y z
N MET A 1 18.70 5.56 -12.83
CA MET A 1 18.63 5.46 -11.35
C MET A 1 18.46 3.99 -11.05
N ASN A 2 19.38 3.39 -10.32
CA ASN A 2 19.35 1.99 -9.91
C ASN A 2 18.17 1.83 -8.93
N ASP A 3 17.47 0.69 -8.95
CA ASP A 3 16.28 0.44 -8.11
C ASP A 3 16.59 0.56 -6.60
N ARG A 4 17.84 0.23 -6.20
CA ARG A 4 18.33 0.45 -4.84
C ARG A 4 18.52 1.92 -4.48
N GLU A 5 18.98 2.76 -5.42
CA GLU A 5 19.08 4.20 -5.22
C GLU A 5 17.71 4.83 -4.99
N SER A 6 16.66 4.27 -5.60
CA SER A 6 15.27 4.69 -5.38
C SER A 6 14.79 4.41 -3.96
N LEU A 7 15.18 3.26 -3.37
CA LEU A 7 14.89 2.94 -1.97
C LEU A 7 15.62 3.88 -0.99
N VAL A 8 16.92 4.11 -1.21
CA VAL A 8 17.71 5.03 -0.40
C VAL A 8 17.12 6.43 -0.46
N LEU A 9 16.77 6.91 -1.66
CA LEU A 9 16.17 8.23 -1.86
C LEU A 9 14.80 8.33 -1.17
N LEU A 10 13.99 7.27 -1.22
CA LEU A 10 12.71 7.23 -0.54
C LEU A 10 12.88 7.34 0.98
N PHE A 11 13.74 6.49 1.57
CA PHE A 11 13.99 6.51 3.01
C PHE A 11 14.55 7.85 3.48
N SER A 12 15.45 8.47 2.73
CA SER A 12 15.99 9.79 3.06
C SER A 12 14.92 10.89 3.10
N LYS A 13 13.86 10.77 2.29
CA LYS A 13 12.73 11.71 2.33
C LYS A 13 11.83 11.54 3.56
N PHE A 14 11.75 10.32 4.10
CA PHE A 14 10.94 10.04 5.29
C PHE A 14 11.70 10.28 6.59
N SER A 15 13.03 10.24 6.57
CA SER A 15 13.89 10.46 7.74
C SER A 15 14.02 11.93 8.18
N GLY A 16 13.32 12.87 7.54
CA GLY A 16 13.47 14.32 7.77
C GLY A 16 13.15 14.82 9.19
N ARG A 17 12.67 13.97 10.09
CA ARG A 17 12.46 14.28 11.52
C ARG A 17 13.26 13.37 12.46
N ILE A 18 13.75 12.26 11.97
CA ILE A 18 14.59 11.30 12.70
C ILE A 18 15.79 11.07 11.81
N GLN A 19 16.96 11.44 12.27
CA GLN A 19 18.19 11.22 11.52
C GLN A 19 18.57 9.74 11.62
N VAL A 20 18.07 8.95 10.68
CA VAL A 20 18.55 7.58 10.51
C VAL A 20 19.90 7.64 9.80
N PRO A 21 20.98 7.09 10.36
CA PRO A 21 22.28 7.04 9.72
C PRO A 21 22.21 6.39 8.33
N GLU A 22 22.90 6.97 7.35
CA GLU A 22 22.87 6.48 5.97
C GLU A 22 23.30 5.01 5.84
N GLU A 23 24.27 4.59 6.65
CA GLU A 23 24.73 3.20 6.72
C GLU A 23 23.59 2.22 7.03
N ARG A 24 22.72 2.57 7.98
CA ARG A 24 21.55 1.75 8.33
C ARG A 24 20.53 1.70 7.21
N ILE A 25 20.32 2.84 6.53
CA ILE A 25 19.45 2.89 5.35
C ILE A 25 20.01 1.97 4.26
N GLN A 26 21.31 2.04 3.98
CA GLN A 26 21.97 1.17 3.00
C GLN A 26 21.87 -0.31 3.40
N ARG A 27 22.09 -0.64 4.66
CA ARG A 27 21.95 -2.00 5.19
C ARG A 27 20.53 -2.53 5.02
N PHE A 28 19.51 -1.70 5.36
CA PHE A 28 18.10 -2.02 5.14
C PHE A 28 17.81 -2.27 3.66
N CYS A 29 18.27 -1.39 2.77
CA CYS A 29 18.07 -1.53 1.33
C CYS A 29 18.77 -2.76 0.76
N SER A 30 19.93 -3.15 1.30
CA SER A 30 20.67 -4.33 0.85
C SER A 30 19.98 -5.66 1.15
N ALA A 31 19.05 -5.67 2.11
CA ALA A 31 18.27 -6.88 2.46
C ALA A 31 17.10 -7.14 1.48
N PHE A 32 16.81 -6.21 0.58
CA PHE A 32 15.84 -6.45 -0.47
C PHE A 32 16.43 -7.28 -1.62
N SER A 33 15.61 -8.16 -2.20
CA SER A 33 15.92 -8.91 -3.41
C SER A 33 16.19 -7.97 -4.60
N LEU A 34 16.71 -8.54 -5.69
CA LEU A 34 16.60 -7.89 -7.00
C LEU A 34 15.11 -7.72 -7.37
N PRO A 35 14.78 -6.74 -8.26
CA PRO A 35 13.41 -6.53 -8.68
C PRO A 35 12.78 -7.79 -9.26
N ILE A 36 11.55 -8.09 -8.84
CA ILE A 36 10.73 -9.19 -9.32
C ILE A 36 9.48 -8.63 -9.99
N LEU A 37 9.01 -9.31 -11.04
CA LEU A 37 7.81 -8.94 -11.77
C LEU A 37 6.66 -9.86 -11.38
N ALA A 38 5.63 -9.31 -10.74
CA ALA A 38 4.36 -9.98 -10.50
C ALA A 38 3.35 -9.64 -11.58
N GLN A 39 2.54 -10.63 -11.98
CA GLN A 39 1.55 -10.46 -13.03
C GLN A 39 0.27 -9.82 -12.51
N LYS A 40 -0.50 -9.20 -13.41
CA LYS A 40 -1.85 -8.70 -13.08
C LYS A 40 -2.70 -9.83 -12.50
N ARG A 41 -3.43 -9.57 -11.42
CA ARG A 41 -4.26 -10.48 -10.62
C ARG A 41 -3.50 -11.43 -9.69
N GLU A 42 -2.18 -11.44 -9.73
CA GLU A 42 -1.37 -12.20 -8.76
C GLU A 42 -1.57 -11.64 -7.35
N GLU A 43 -1.67 -12.52 -6.37
CA GLU A 43 -1.75 -12.18 -4.96
C GLU A 43 -0.37 -12.34 -4.33
N ILE A 44 0.20 -11.22 -3.90
CA ILE A 44 1.51 -11.20 -3.23
C ILE A 44 1.42 -11.53 -1.73
N ILE A 45 0.25 -11.27 -1.14
CA ILE A 45 -0.14 -11.73 0.19
C ILE A 45 -1.58 -12.26 0.04
N ARG A 46 -1.82 -13.49 0.42
CA ARG A 46 -3.14 -14.10 0.38
C ARG A 46 -3.89 -13.85 1.70
N LYS A 47 -5.21 -13.90 1.65
CA LYS A 47 -6.01 -14.01 2.87
C LYS A 47 -5.57 -15.27 3.64
N ASP A 48 -5.50 -15.16 4.96
CA ASP A 48 -5.02 -16.20 5.88
C ASP A 48 -3.53 -16.56 5.73
N ASP A 49 -2.79 -15.82 4.90
CA ASP A 49 -1.35 -15.99 4.75
C ASP A 49 -0.60 -15.61 6.03
N ALA A 50 0.36 -16.45 6.37
CA ALA A 50 1.29 -16.23 7.48
C ALA A 50 2.58 -15.50 7.06
N SER A 51 2.67 -15.03 5.81
CA SER A 51 3.82 -14.32 5.27
C SER A 51 4.15 -13.07 6.08
N ARG A 52 5.44 -12.84 6.27
CA ARG A 52 6.01 -11.64 6.92
C ARG A 52 6.85 -10.81 5.97
N HIS A 53 6.76 -11.09 4.67
CA HIS A 53 7.57 -10.40 3.68
C HIS A 53 7.17 -8.93 3.58
N LEU A 54 8.19 -8.08 3.44
CA LEU A 54 8.03 -6.67 3.12
C LEU A 54 8.27 -6.48 1.63
N HIS A 55 7.35 -5.83 0.94
CA HIS A 55 7.46 -5.53 -0.47
C HIS A 55 7.56 -4.01 -0.67
N PHE A 56 8.38 -3.59 -1.62
CA PHE A 56 8.49 -2.20 -2.05
C PHE A 56 8.15 -2.09 -3.53
N ILE A 57 7.17 -1.26 -3.86
CA ILE A 57 6.66 -1.12 -5.23
C ILE A 57 7.51 -0.13 -6.01
N LEU A 58 8.12 -0.60 -7.11
CA LEU A 58 8.85 0.23 -8.06
C LEU A 58 7.93 0.75 -9.16
N ARG A 59 7.04 -0.11 -9.67
CA ARG A 59 6.04 0.21 -10.70
C ARG A 59 4.79 -0.63 -10.54
N GLY A 60 3.66 -0.10 -11.00
CA GLY A 60 2.39 -0.81 -10.96
C GLY A 60 1.57 -0.47 -9.73
N THR A 61 0.50 -1.22 -9.51
CA THR A 61 -0.51 -0.96 -8.49
C THR A 61 -0.95 -2.24 -7.84
N ILE A 62 -1.00 -2.24 -6.51
CA ILE A 62 -1.51 -3.33 -5.66
C ILE A 62 -2.72 -2.79 -4.90
N ALA A 63 -3.80 -3.56 -4.83
CA ALA A 63 -4.94 -3.26 -3.97
C ALA A 63 -5.04 -4.27 -2.84
N GLU A 64 -5.34 -3.78 -1.66
CA GLU A 64 -5.79 -4.60 -0.55
C GLU A 64 -7.27 -4.94 -0.77
N ILE A 65 -7.60 -6.24 -0.79
CA ILE A 65 -8.92 -6.76 -1.13
C ILE A 65 -9.43 -7.60 0.04
N GLY A 66 -10.62 -7.28 0.50
CA GLY A 66 -11.30 -8.01 1.56
C GLY A 66 -12.79 -8.14 1.30
N GLU A 67 -13.48 -8.66 2.29
CA GLU A 67 -14.94 -8.79 2.34
C GLU A 67 -15.44 -8.30 3.70
N ASP A 68 -16.59 -7.65 3.70
CA ASP A 68 -17.30 -7.29 4.93
C ASP A 68 -18.12 -8.48 5.48
N GLU A 69 -18.84 -8.26 6.58
CA GLU A 69 -19.69 -9.28 7.23
C GLU A 69 -20.81 -9.81 6.31
N LYS A 70 -21.13 -9.11 5.22
CA LYS A 70 -22.14 -9.47 4.23
C LYS A 70 -21.51 -10.07 2.96
N ASN A 71 -20.22 -10.42 3.01
CA ASN A 71 -19.42 -10.87 1.86
C ASN A 71 -19.38 -9.86 0.70
N SER A 72 -19.54 -8.57 1.00
CA SER A 72 -19.38 -7.53 0.00
C SER A 72 -17.90 -7.16 -0.13
N LEU A 73 -17.48 -6.89 -1.37
CA LEU A 73 -16.11 -6.47 -1.67
C LEU A 73 -15.74 -5.21 -0.87
N THR A 74 -14.61 -5.25 -0.20
CA THR A 74 -13.96 -4.08 0.40
C THR A 74 -12.59 -3.86 -0.22
N VAL A 75 -12.18 -2.59 -0.32
CA VAL A 75 -10.85 -2.19 -0.77
C VAL A 75 -10.29 -1.20 0.26
N PRO A 76 -9.70 -1.71 1.36
CA PRO A 76 -9.21 -0.88 2.45
C PRO A 76 -8.11 0.08 2.04
N ASN A 77 -7.23 -0.32 1.12
CA ASN A 77 -6.16 0.54 0.63
C ASN A 77 -5.69 0.16 -0.79
N VAL A 78 -4.99 1.09 -1.44
CA VAL A 78 -4.37 0.91 -2.76
C VAL A 78 -2.97 1.50 -2.73
N TYR A 79 -2.01 0.71 -3.17
CA TYR A 79 -0.58 0.99 -3.11
C TYR A 79 -0.04 1.21 -4.52
N GLY A 80 0.81 2.21 -4.68
CA GLY A 80 1.48 2.57 -5.94
C GLY A 80 3.00 2.62 -5.82
N PRO A 81 3.69 3.14 -6.85
CA PRO A 81 5.15 3.26 -6.81
C PRO A 81 5.63 4.10 -5.61
N GLY A 82 6.62 3.59 -4.90
CA GLY A 82 7.15 4.20 -3.68
C GLY A 82 6.47 3.76 -2.39
N ASP A 83 5.40 2.96 -2.47
CA ASP A 83 4.73 2.43 -1.29
C ASP A 83 5.32 1.09 -0.85
N PHE A 84 5.25 0.85 0.46
CA PHE A 84 5.52 -0.45 1.04
C PHE A 84 4.22 -1.24 1.20
N VAL A 85 4.30 -2.54 0.95
CA VAL A 85 3.22 -3.50 1.21
C VAL A 85 3.70 -4.52 2.22
N PHE A 86 3.02 -4.57 3.36
CA PHE A 86 3.44 -5.37 4.49
C PHE A 86 2.24 -5.72 5.37
N ASN A 87 2.15 -6.97 5.80
CA ASN A 87 1.16 -7.36 6.80
C ASN A 87 1.68 -7.05 8.21
N LEU A 88 1.55 -5.79 8.64
CA LEU A 88 2.00 -5.33 9.96
C LEU A 88 1.35 -6.11 11.10
N GLN A 89 0.07 -6.47 10.99
CA GLN A 89 -0.64 -7.24 12.00
C GLN A 89 0.01 -8.61 12.22
N ARG A 90 0.41 -9.29 11.15
CA ARG A 90 1.11 -10.58 11.24
C ARG A 90 2.46 -10.46 11.96
N HIS A 91 3.17 -9.37 11.68
CA HIS A 91 4.48 -9.14 12.29
C HIS A 91 4.37 -8.89 13.81
N THR A 92 3.38 -8.11 14.24
CA THR A 92 3.19 -7.70 15.64
C THR A 92 2.41 -8.72 16.47
N THR A 93 1.33 -9.28 15.93
CA THR A 93 0.39 -10.13 16.68
C THR A 93 0.40 -11.60 16.27
N ARG A 94 1.18 -11.96 15.24
CA ARG A 94 1.22 -13.30 14.63
C ARG A 94 -0.11 -13.77 14.03
N LEU A 95 -1.10 -12.88 13.92
CA LEU A 95 -2.37 -13.20 13.28
C LEU A 95 -2.22 -13.23 11.75
N PRO A 96 -2.93 -14.13 11.05
CA PRO A 96 -2.91 -14.19 9.59
C PRO A 96 -3.53 -12.93 8.97
N SER A 97 -3.27 -12.69 7.69
CA SER A 97 -3.88 -11.57 6.97
C SER A 97 -5.37 -11.76 6.84
N LYS A 98 -6.15 -10.72 7.18
CA LYS A 98 -7.61 -10.72 6.98
C LYS A 98 -8.00 -10.38 5.53
N THR A 99 -7.07 -9.86 4.77
CA THR A 99 -7.25 -9.36 3.41
C THR A 99 -6.19 -9.94 2.48
N ALA A 100 -6.45 -9.96 1.17
CA ALA A 100 -5.47 -10.30 0.16
C ALA A 100 -4.89 -9.02 -0.47
N TYR A 101 -3.62 -9.05 -0.85
CA TYR A 101 -2.96 -7.97 -1.59
C TYR A 101 -2.74 -8.42 -3.03
N ARG A 102 -3.51 -7.85 -3.94
CA ARG A 102 -3.61 -8.29 -5.35
C ARG A 102 -3.08 -7.25 -6.31
N CYS A 103 -2.27 -7.69 -7.28
CA CYS A 103 -1.77 -6.85 -8.36
C CYS A 103 -2.90 -6.42 -9.29
N MET A 104 -3.14 -5.12 -9.40
CA MET A 104 -4.14 -4.54 -10.31
C MET A 104 -3.59 -4.32 -11.72
N THR A 105 -2.30 -4.13 -11.83
CA THR A 105 -1.50 -4.09 -13.06
C THR A 105 -0.35 -5.09 -12.96
N PRO A 106 0.48 -5.31 -13.98
CA PRO A 106 1.81 -5.88 -13.75
C PRO A 106 2.59 -4.99 -12.77
N VAL A 107 3.25 -5.59 -11.78
CA VAL A 107 3.94 -4.89 -10.69
C VAL A 107 5.40 -5.29 -10.67
N LEU A 108 6.30 -4.30 -10.82
CA LEU A 108 7.71 -4.47 -10.52
C LEU A 108 7.94 -4.06 -9.07
N MET A 109 8.48 -4.96 -8.27
CA MET A 109 8.69 -4.74 -6.83
C MET A 109 9.97 -5.42 -6.36
N MET A 110 10.47 -4.98 -5.21
CA MET A 110 11.53 -5.66 -4.46
C MET A 110 10.90 -6.30 -3.23
N LYS A 111 11.45 -7.44 -2.79
CA LYS A 111 10.97 -8.20 -1.63
C LYS A 111 12.08 -8.36 -0.61
N MET A 112 11.76 -8.17 0.65
CA MET A 112 12.57 -8.59 1.79
C MET A 112 11.89 -9.76 2.45
N GLU A 113 12.61 -10.85 2.69
CA GLU A 113 12.08 -12.01 3.40
C GLU A 113 11.78 -11.66 4.86
N GLY A 114 10.79 -12.31 5.44
CA GLY A 114 10.39 -12.01 6.82
C GLY A 114 11.44 -12.33 7.85
N ASP A 115 12.30 -13.32 7.57
CA ASP A 115 13.40 -13.68 8.46
C ASP A 115 14.54 -12.65 8.36
N ASP A 116 14.86 -12.14 7.17
CA ASP A 116 15.81 -11.04 6.99
C ASP A 116 15.36 -9.77 7.73
N LEU A 117 14.05 -9.44 7.65
CA LEU A 117 13.49 -8.31 8.38
C LEU A 117 13.60 -8.54 9.91
N LYS A 118 13.37 -9.77 10.37
CA LYS A 118 13.49 -10.11 11.78
C LYS A 118 14.93 -9.95 12.25
N GLU A 119 15.90 -10.46 11.50
CA GLU A 119 17.33 -10.30 11.82
C GLU A 119 17.74 -8.84 11.89
N LEU A 120 17.32 -8.02 10.93
CA LEU A 120 17.56 -6.59 10.95
C LEU A 120 16.99 -5.89 12.20
N LEU A 121 15.82 -6.29 12.67
CA LEU A 121 15.21 -5.72 13.87
C LEU A 121 15.92 -6.11 15.16
N GLU A 122 16.74 -7.16 15.15
CA GLU A 122 17.60 -7.57 16.27
C GLU A 122 18.94 -6.80 16.27
N GLU A 123 19.31 -6.14 15.16
CA GLU A 123 20.51 -5.32 15.06
C GLU A 123 20.33 -3.97 15.81
N PRO A 124 21.30 -3.52 16.63
CA PRO A 124 21.19 -2.26 17.36
C PRO A 124 20.93 -1.06 16.44
N GLY A 125 19.88 -0.29 16.75
CA GLY A 125 19.52 0.94 16.05
C GLY A 125 18.67 0.75 14.80
N PHE A 126 18.21 -0.46 14.47
CA PHE A 126 17.22 -0.69 13.44
C PHE A 126 15.78 -0.39 13.87
N ASP A 127 15.52 -0.28 15.16
CA ASP A 127 14.28 0.25 15.71
C ASP A 127 13.92 1.64 15.13
N GLU A 128 14.90 2.51 14.89
CA GLU A 128 14.71 3.81 14.25
C GLU A 128 14.22 3.67 12.79
N VAL A 129 14.84 2.78 12.01
CA VAL A 129 14.44 2.49 10.61
C VAL A 129 13.03 1.92 10.57
N PHE A 130 12.74 0.98 11.46
CA PHE A 130 11.42 0.36 11.54
C PHE A 130 10.35 1.35 12.01
N PHE A 131 10.67 2.25 12.91
CA PHE A 131 9.78 3.32 13.32
C PHE A 131 9.39 4.21 12.13
N VAL A 132 10.36 4.61 11.30
CA VAL A 132 10.09 5.40 10.09
C VAL A 132 9.19 4.64 9.12
N LEU A 133 9.46 3.35 8.90
CA LEU A 133 8.60 2.48 8.08
C LEU A 133 7.17 2.40 8.63
N GLN A 134 7.00 2.19 9.93
CA GLN A 134 5.68 2.14 10.57
C GLN A 134 4.93 3.47 10.43
N GLN A 135 5.61 4.61 10.61
CA GLN A 135 5.01 5.93 10.41
C GLN A 135 4.53 6.13 8.98
N HIS A 136 5.29 5.66 8.00
CA HIS A 136 4.88 5.73 6.60
C HIS A 136 3.63 4.88 6.33
N LEU A 137 3.63 3.61 6.76
CA LEU A 137 2.48 2.72 6.62
C LEU A 137 1.22 3.28 7.31
N LEU A 138 1.37 3.81 8.52
CA LEU A 138 0.28 4.45 9.26
C LEU A 138 -0.26 5.69 8.53
N ALA A 139 0.62 6.52 7.98
CA ALA A 139 0.22 7.72 7.24
C ALA A 139 -0.60 7.38 5.99
N GLN A 140 -0.24 6.32 5.26
CA GLN A 140 -0.99 5.85 4.09
C GLN A 140 -2.43 5.46 4.46
N VAL A 141 -2.59 4.60 5.49
CA VAL A 141 -3.91 4.15 5.95
C VAL A 141 -4.73 5.31 6.51
N ARG A 142 -4.11 6.17 7.32
CA ARG A 142 -4.76 7.33 7.93
C ARG A 142 -5.26 8.32 6.88
N ALA A 143 -4.49 8.59 5.84
CA ALA A 143 -4.91 9.52 4.78
C ALA A 143 -6.20 9.06 4.09
N HIS A 144 -6.29 7.77 3.74
CA HIS A 144 -7.50 7.21 3.15
C HIS A 144 -8.70 7.27 4.12
N PHE A 145 -8.50 6.87 5.37
CA PHE A 145 -9.53 6.91 6.40
C PHE A 145 -10.08 8.32 6.64
N LEU A 146 -9.20 9.34 6.71
CA LEU A 146 -9.63 10.73 6.86
C LEU A 146 -10.42 11.21 5.65
N ASN A 147 -10.05 10.82 4.43
CA ASN A 147 -10.82 11.16 3.24
C ASN A 147 -12.23 10.55 3.26
N LEU A 148 -12.37 9.30 3.74
CA LEU A 148 -13.67 8.66 3.92
C LEU A 148 -14.56 9.38 4.95
N LEU A 149 -13.96 9.97 5.99
CA LEU A 149 -14.72 10.70 7.03
C LEU A 149 -15.06 12.13 6.64
N HIS A 150 -14.15 12.82 5.94
CA HIS A 150 -14.26 14.27 5.72
C HIS A 150 -14.91 14.63 4.39
N PHE A 151 -14.86 13.76 3.39
CA PHE A 151 -15.42 14.02 2.08
C PHE A 151 -16.73 13.29 1.88
N SER A 152 -17.68 13.94 1.21
CA SER A 152 -18.77 13.17 0.59
C SER A 152 -18.17 12.24 -0.48
N PRO A 153 -18.80 11.12 -0.81
CA PRO A 153 -18.27 10.19 -1.80
C PRO A 153 -18.01 10.84 -3.17
N LEU A 154 -18.83 11.82 -3.58
CA LEU A 154 -18.60 12.58 -4.82
C LEU A 154 -17.33 13.42 -4.73
N LYS A 155 -17.16 14.20 -3.65
CA LYS A 155 -15.94 15.01 -3.44
C LYS A 155 -14.69 14.15 -3.32
N HIS A 156 -14.81 12.96 -2.70
CA HIS A 156 -13.69 12.02 -2.62
C HIS A 156 -13.31 11.49 -4.01
N TYR A 157 -14.30 11.16 -4.85
CA TYR A 157 -14.05 10.74 -6.23
C TYR A 157 -13.41 11.85 -7.07
N GLU A 158 -13.88 13.10 -6.96
CA GLU A 158 -13.30 14.26 -7.63
C GLU A 158 -11.85 14.51 -7.17
N TRP A 159 -11.60 14.40 -5.88
CA TRP A 159 -10.26 14.48 -5.33
C TRP A 159 -9.34 13.38 -5.90
N LEU A 160 -9.81 12.13 -6.01
CA LEU A 160 -9.07 11.04 -6.63
C LEU A 160 -8.75 11.31 -8.09
N LEU A 161 -9.66 11.92 -8.86
CA LEU A 161 -9.41 12.30 -10.26
C LEU A 161 -8.28 13.32 -10.39
N MET A 162 -8.14 14.23 -9.44
CA MET A 162 -7.10 15.27 -9.44
C MET A 162 -5.76 14.75 -8.88
N GLU A 163 -5.79 14.13 -7.70
CA GLU A 163 -4.58 13.81 -6.95
C GLU A 163 -4.04 12.40 -7.24
N LYS A 164 -4.93 11.45 -7.57
CA LYS A 164 -4.57 10.05 -7.83
C LYS A 164 -5.24 9.50 -9.09
N PRO A 165 -5.11 10.17 -10.25
CA PRO A 165 -5.79 9.74 -11.49
C PRO A 165 -5.39 8.33 -11.94
N TRP A 166 -4.18 7.89 -11.60
CA TRP A 166 -3.71 6.53 -11.86
C TRP A 166 -4.56 5.47 -11.13
N LEU A 167 -5.01 5.76 -9.90
CA LEU A 167 -5.86 4.86 -9.11
C LEU A 167 -7.22 4.67 -9.79
N VAL A 168 -7.84 5.78 -10.22
CA VAL A 168 -9.15 5.73 -10.92
C VAL A 168 -9.06 4.97 -12.24
N LYS A 169 -7.95 5.10 -12.97
CA LYS A 169 -7.71 4.36 -14.23
C LYS A 169 -7.44 2.87 -14.02
N THR A 170 -6.94 2.50 -12.85
CA THR A 170 -6.50 1.12 -12.57
C THR A 170 -7.60 0.25 -11.97
N LEU A 171 -8.41 0.82 -11.07
CA LEU A 171 -9.47 0.08 -10.40
C LEU A 171 -10.71 -0.06 -11.30
N THR A 172 -11.38 -1.20 -11.20
CA THR A 172 -12.71 -1.37 -11.78
C THR A 172 -13.73 -0.50 -11.05
N ARG A 173 -14.89 -0.23 -11.68
CA ARG A 173 -15.97 0.54 -11.05
C ARG A 173 -16.44 -0.07 -9.72
N ASN A 174 -16.46 -1.39 -9.61
CA ASN A 174 -16.82 -2.07 -8.36
C ASN A 174 -15.77 -1.85 -7.27
N GLN A 175 -14.48 -1.91 -7.63
CA GLN A 175 -13.39 -1.64 -6.70
C GLN A 175 -13.32 -0.17 -6.28
N LEU A 176 -13.60 0.76 -7.19
CA LEU A 176 -13.73 2.19 -6.87
C LEU A 176 -14.89 2.44 -5.90
N ALA A 177 -16.06 1.82 -6.14
CA ALA A 177 -17.19 1.90 -5.21
C ALA A 177 -16.78 1.39 -3.81
N ALA A 178 -16.14 0.21 -3.73
CA ALA A 178 -15.67 -0.37 -2.49
C ALA A 178 -14.59 0.50 -1.81
N PHE A 179 -13.67 1.09 -2.57
CA PHE A 179 -12.65 2.01 -2.06
C PHE A 179 -13.25 3.31 -1.51
N LEU A 180 -14.33 3.81 -2.13
CA LEU A 180 -15.07 4.98 -1.67
C LEU A 180 -16.09 4.68 -0.54
N GLY A 181 -16.17 3.44 -0.09
CA GLY A 181 -17.08 3.02 0.97
C GLY A 181 -18.56 3.09 0.58
N VAL A 182 -18.90 2.98 -0.71
CA VAL A 182 -20.28 3.07 -1.19
C VAL A 182 -20.71 1.83 -1.97
N SER A 183 -22.03 1.60 -2.05
CA SER A 183 -22.57 0.55 -2.90
C SER A 183 -22.32 0.84 -4.38
N ARG A 184 -22.28 -0.22 -5.20
CA ARG A 184 -22.19 -0.08 -6.66
C ARG A 184 -23.27 0.85 -7.23
N ALA A 185 -24.52 0.70 -6.79
CA ALA A 185 -25.65 1.53 -7.25
C ALA A 185 -25.42 3.01 -6.90
N THR A 186 -24.92 3.30 -5.69
CA THR A 186 -24.56 4.66 -5.26
C THR A 186 -23.45 5.21 -6.13
N PHE A 187 -22.42 4.43 -6.43
CA PHE A 187 -21.30 4.87 -7.27
C PHE A 187 -21.75 5.24 -8.69
N PHE A 188 -22.65 4.46 -9.31
CA PHE A 188 -23.19 4.81 -10.63
C PHE A 188 -23.98 6.14 -10.60
N ARG A 189 -24.77 6.40 -9.53
CA ARG A 189 -25.46 7.70 -9.36
C ARG A 189 -24.47 8.86 -9.21
N LEU A 190 -23.36 8.64 -8.49
CA LEU A 190 -22.28 9.62 -8.37
C LEU A 190 -21.64 9.95 -9.73
N LEU A 191 -21.37 8.95 -10.57
CA LEU A 191 -20.83 9.19 -11.91
C LEU A 191 -21.78 10.04 -12.76
N ALA A 192 -23.07 9.71 -12.77
CA ALA A 192 -24.07 10.49 -13.51
C ALA A 192 -24.16 11.94 -12.99
N GLN A 193 -24.10 12.15 -11.67
CA GLN A 193 -24.08 13.49 -11.08
C GLN A 193 -22.81 14.26 -11.46
N HIS A 194 -21.64 13.61 -11.44
CA HIS A 194 -20.38 14.24 -11.84
C HIS A 194 -20.39 14.65 -13.31
N GLU A 195 -20.94 13.82 -14.21
CA GLU A 195 -21.09 14.14 -15.64
C GLU A 195 -22.06 15.31 -15.88
N SER A 196 -23.12 15.41 -15.08
CA SER A 196 -24.11 16.50 -15.19
C SER A 196 -23.60 17.86 -14.68
N ASN A 197 -22.57 17.86 -13.85
CA ASN A 197 -21.97 19.08 -13.28
C ASN A 197 -20.77 19.62 -14.09
N ARG A 198 -20.43 18.97 -15.21
CA ARG A 198 -19.39 19.40 -16.18
C ARG A 198 -19.98 20.14 -17.35
#